data_6b358d43a92e7067ed62db596b84ef5e
#
_entry.id   6b358d43a92e7067ed62db596b84ef5e
#
_cell.length_a   1.000
_cell.length_b   1.000
_cell.length_c   1.000
_cell.angle_alpha   90.00
_cell.angle_beta   90.00
_cell.angle_gamma   90.00
#
_symmetry.space_group_name_H-M   'P 1'
#
loop_
_entity.id
_entity.type
_entity.pdbx_description
1 polymer ?
#
loop_
_entity_poly.entity_id
_entity_poly.type
_entity_poly.pdbx_seq_one_letter_code
_entity_poly.pdbx_strand_id
1 'polypeptide(L)'
;MYNPFSIEGKKILVTGASSGIGMTTAIECSKMGAKLVITGRNQDRLSKTLSLMEGDGHIMIVADLSNDGDINRLVDECPVLDGLVNNAGLNQIITTQFITREKLATIMDVNTTAPILLFQRLIKKKKLIKGGSVVFSSSISGNFCVGLGNVMYSTSKAAVTGFVKNAALDMASRGIRVNAVAPGMIETHILDNSKIGVEELDADKQRYPMKRYGRPEEVAYGIIYLLSDASSFTTGSSLVIDGGFTLQ
;
A
#
# COMPACT_ATOMS: atom_id res chain seq x y z
N MET A 1 -13.31 16.03 21.40
CA MET A 1 -11.93 16.13 21.95
C MET A 1 -10.97 16.21 20.76
N TYR A 2 -9.97 17.08 20.76
CA TYR A 2 -8.99 17.16 19.67
C TYR A 2 -8.18 15.86 19.59
N ASN A 3 -8.16 15.24 18.40
CA ASN A 3 -7.38 14.01 18.14
C ASN A 3 -6.67 14.17 16.78
N PRO A 4 -5.36 14.44 16.74
CA PRO A 4 -4.63 14.62 15.49
C PRO A 4 -4.49 13.32 14.67
N PHE A 5 -4.74 12.16 15.25
CA PHE A 5 -4.77 10.88 14.55
C PHE A 5 -6.12 10.55 13.91
N SER A 6 -7.14 11.39 14.11
CA SER A 6 -8.46 11.15 13.54
C SER A 6 -8.41 11.24 12.01
N ILE A 7 -9.09 10.29 11.38
CA ILE A 7 -9.41 10.28 9.96
C ILE A 7 -10.92 10.25 9.73
N GLU A 8 -11.69 10.59 10.76
CA GLU A 8 -13.16 10.64 10.72
C GLU A 8 -13.66 11.52 9.57
N GLY A 9 -14.59 11.00 8.79
CA GLY A 9 -15.18 11.67 7.63
C GLY A 9 -14.28 11.78 6.40
N LYS A 10 -12.97 11.47 6.49
CA LYS A 10 -12.06 11.50 5.34
C LYS A 10 -12.46 10.45 4.31
N LYS A 11 -12.45 10.81 3.04
CA LYS A 11 -12.68 9.91 1.90
C LYS A 11 -11.35 9.38 1.39
N ILE A 12 -11.16 8.08 1.48
CA ILE A 12 -9.86 7.45 1.21
C ILE A 12 -10.03 6.32 0.20
N LEU A 13 -9.25 6.33 -0.88
CA LEU A 13 -9.14 5.20 -1.81
C LEU A 13 -8.05 4.24 -1.34
N VAL A 14 -8.40 2.96 -1.21
CA VAL A 14 -7.45 1.88 -0.89
C VAL A 14 -7.40 0.89 -2.04
N THR A 15 -6.23 0.72 -2.65
CA THR A 15 -6.00 -0.28 -3.70
C THR A 15 -5.51 -1.60 -3.14
N GLY A 16 -5.82 -2.71 -3.82
CA GLY A 16 -5.47 -4.05 -3.32
C GLY A 16 -6.22 -4.42 -2.03
N ALA A 17 -7.43 -3.87 -1.86
CA ALA A 17 -8.24 -4.06 -0.65
C ALA A 17 -8.93 -5.43 -0.55
N SER A 18 -8.66 -6.35 -1.47
CA SER A 18 -9.26 -7.69 -1.48
C SER A 18 -8.58 -8.70 -0.53
N SER A 19 -7.44 -8.35 0.07
CA SER A 19 -6.71 -9.23 1.00
C SER A 19 -5.58 -8.49 1.75
N GLY A 20 -5.01 -9.14 2.77
CA GLY A 20 -3.80 -8.74 3.46
C GLY A 20 -3.82 -7.30 3.97
N ILE A 21 -2.70 -6.60 3.81
CA ILE A 21 -2.52 -5.22 4.32
C ILE A 21 -3.62 -4.28 3.79
N GLY A 22 -3.98 -4.37 2.50
CA GLY A 22 -5.00 -3.48 1.92
C GLY A 22 -6.39 -3.70 2.50
N MET A 23 -6.81 -4.95 2.67
CA MET A 23 -8.06 -5.32 3.33
C MET A 23 -8.08 -4.79 4.78
N THR A 24 -7.05 -5.11 5.54
CA THR A 24 -6.94 -4.67 6.94
C THR A 24 -6.91 -3.15 7.05
N THR A 25 -6.17 -2.45 6.16
CA THR A 25 -6.17 -0.98 6.12
C THR A 25 -7.56 -0.41 5.89
N ALA A 26 -8.33 -0.98 4.95
CA ALA A 26 -9.70 -0.52 4.70
C ALA A 26 -10.60 -0.72 5.93
N ILE A 27 -10.51 -1.87 6.58
CA ILE A 27 -11.28 -2.19 7.80
C ILE A 27 -10.87 -1.24 8.94
N GLU A 28 -9.58 -1.10 9.24
CA GLU A 28 -9.12 -0.24 10.34
C GLU A 28 -9.45 1.26 10.09
N CYS A 29 -9.32 1.73 8.84
CA CYS A 29 -9.75 3.09 8.49
C CYS A 29 -11.26 3.28 8.67
N SER A 30 -12.09 2.28 8.38
CA SER A 30 -13.54 2.36 8.58
C SER A 30 -13.92 2.47 10.07
N LYS A 31 -13.25 1.70 10.94
CA LYS A 31 -13.39 1.80 12.40
C LYS A 31 -13.03 3.19 12.95
N MET A 32 -12.16 3.91 12.24
CA MET A 32 -11.79 5.29 12.58
C MET A 32 -12.72 6.34 11.90
N GLY A 33 -13.86 5.91 11.37
CA GLY A 33 -14.89 6.79 10.79
C GLY A 33 -14.59 7.30 9.37
N ALA A 34 -13.58 6.78 8.68
CA ALA A 34 -13.32 7.17 7.30
C ALA A 34 -14.33 6.55 6.33
N LYS A 35 -14.63 7.22 5.23
CA LYS A 35 -15.42 6.71 4.10
C LYS A 35 -14.46 6.18 3.03
N LEU A 36 -14.58 4.89 2.72
CA LEU A 36 -13.62 4.22 1.86
C LEU A 36 -14.14 4.02 0.45
N VAL A 37 -13.25 4.21 -0.53
CA VAL A 37 -13.36 3.59 -1.84
C VAL A 37 -12.37 2.42 -1.85
N ILE A 38 -12.86 1.21 -2.03
CA ILE A 38 -12.01 0.01 -2.08
C ILE A 38 -11.95 -0.55 -3.49
N THR A 39 -10.75 -0.94 -3.93
CA THR A 39 -10.58 -1.52 -5.28
C THR A 39 -9.63 -2.70 -5.29
N GLY A 40 -9.86 -3.58 -6.25
CA GLY A 40 -9.11 -4.78 -6.55
C GLY A 40 -9.77 -5.57 -7.67
N ARG A 41 -9.18 -6.68 -8.10
CA ARG A 41 -9.65 -7.48 -9.23
C ARG A 41 -10.75 -8.48 -8.90
N ASN A 42 -10.79 -8.94 -7.65
CA ASN A 42 -11.70 -10.00 -7.22
C ASN A 42 -12.90 -9.41 -6.48
N GLN A 43 -14.06 -9.44 -7.12
CA GLN A 43 -15.31 -8.88 -6.60
C GLN A 43 -15.74 -9.53 -5.29
N ASP A 44 -15.69 -10.87 -5.19
CA ASP A 44 -16.18 -11.59 -4.01
C ASP A 44 -15.34 -11.25 -2.77
N ARG A 45 -14.01 -11.19 -2.93
CA ARG A 45 -13.11 -10.80 -1.85
C ARG A 45 -13.28 -9.34 -1.45
N LEU A 46 -13.53 -8.44 -2.41
CA LEU A 46 -13.85 -7.04 -2.10
C LEU A 46 -15.18 -6.93 -1.37
N SER A 47 -16.19 -7.69 -1.78
CA SER A 47 -17.50 -7.75 -1.09
C SER A 47 -17.34 -8.25 0.35
N LYS A 48 -16.49 -9.26 0.57
CA LYS A 48 -16.12 -9.70 1.92
C LYS A 48 -15.45 -8.58 2.72
N THR A 49 -14.51 -7.85 2.13
CA THR A 49 -13.88 -6.71 2.81
C THR A 49 -14.92 -5.67 3.18
N LEU A 50 -15.80 -5.31 2.23
CA LEU A 50 -16.87 -4.33 2.45
C LEU A 50 -17.79 -4.73 3.60
N SER A 51 -18.15 -6.03 3.72
CA SER A 51 -19.01 -6.53 4.79
C SER A 51 -18.36 -6.53 6.18
N LEU A 52 -17.04 -6.40 6.25
CA LEU A 52 -16.27 -6.34 7.50
C LEU A 52 -15.96 -4.89 7.93
N MET A 53 -16.26 -3.91 7.09
CA MET A 53 -16.03 -2.50 7.38
C MET A 53 -17.16 -1.95 8.24
N GLU A 54 -16.81 -0.99 9.12
CA GLU A 54 -17.75 -0.31 10.01
C GLU A 54 -18.21 1.03 9.41
N GLY A 55 -19.46 1.42 9.70
CA GLY A 55 -20.06 2.65 9.20
C GLY A 55 -20.75 2.51 7.85
N ASP A 56 -20.97 3.61 7.16
CA ASP A 56 -21.68 3.69 5.90
C ASP A 56 -20.97 4.52 4.84
N GLY A 57 -21.52 4.53 3.62
CA GLY A 57 -21.02 5.36 2.52
C GLY A 57 -19.71 4.84 1.90
N HIS A 58 -19.34 3.61 2.15
CA HIS A 58 -18.22 2.95 1.48
C HIS A 58 -18.61 2.55 0.05
N ILE A 59 -17.65 2.62 -0.86
CA ILE A 59 -17.82 2.34 -2.29
C ILE A 59 -16.85 1.23 -2.70
N MET A 60 -17.35 0.22 -3.41
CA MET A 60 -16.54 -0.82 -4.01
C MET A 60 -16.50 -0.62 -5.53
N ILE A 61 -15.29 -0.54 -6.11
CA ILE A 61 -15.07 -0.43 -7.55
C ILE A 61 -14.10 -1.55 -7.95
N VAL A 62 -14.58 -2.52 -8.71
CA VAL A 62 -13.73 -3.61 -9.22
C VAL A 62 -12.89 -3.06 -10.37
N ALA A 63 -11.57 -3.15 -10.28
CA ALA A 63 -10.65 -2.69 -11.34
C ALA A 63 -9.37 -3.52 -11.36
N ASP A 64 -8.87 -3.79 -12.56
CA ASP A 64 -7.52 -4.28 -12.78
C ASP A 64 -6.59 -3.10 -13.08
N LEU A 65 -5.71 -2.79 -12.14
CA LEU A 65 -4.81 -1.65 -12.28
C LEU A 65 -3.70 -1.85 -13.32
N SER A 66 -3.54 -3.03 -13.89
CA SER A 66 -2.71 -3.24 -15.08
C SER A 66 -3.41 -2.80 -16.37
N ASN A 67 -4.68 -2.42 -16.31
CA ASN A 67 -5.47 -1.95 -17.45
C ASN A 67 -5.73 -0.45 -17.34
N ASP A 68 -5.28 0.31 -18.32
CA ASP A 68 -5.44 1.76 -18.38
C ASP A 68 -6.91 2.22 -18.41
N GLY A 69 -7.78 1.44 -19.08
CA GLY A 69 -9.22 1.70 -19.12
C GLY A 69 -9.86 1.58 -17.73
N ASP A 70 -9.46 0.56 -16.97
CA ASP A 70 -9.93 0.35 -15.61
C ASP A 70 -9.43 1.43 -14.65
N ILE A 71 -8.16 1.87 -14.77
CA ILE A 71 -7.66 3.01 -13.99
C ILE A 71 -8.46 4.27 -14.30
N ASN A 72 -8.75 4.55 -15.58
CA ASN A 72 -9.54 5.72 -15.98
C ASN A 72 -10.95 5.67 -15.37
N ARG A 73 -11.63 4.52 -15.51
CA ARG A 73 -12.97 4.29 -14.95
C ARG A 73 -12.96 4.44 -13.41
N LEU A 74 -11.99 3.83 -12.72
CA LEU A 74 -11.83 3.98 -11.27
C LEU A 74 -11.71 5.45 -10.86
N VAL A 75 -10.88 6.23 -11.55
CA VAL A 75 -10.70 7.66 -11.27
C VAL A 75 -11.97 8.45 -11.55
N ASP A 76 -12.72 8.12 -12.60
CA ASP A 76 -13.97 8.82 -12.95
C ASP A 76 -15.08 8.55 -11.93
N GLU A 77 -15.23 7.31 -11.50
CA GLU A 77 -16.23 6.88 -10.52
C GLU A 77 -15.88 7.29 -9.08
N CYS A 78 -14.59 7.51 -8.76
CA CYS A 78 -14.20 7.99 -7.43
C CYS A 78 -14.79 9.37 -7.12
N PRO A 79 -15.28 9.60 -5.87
CA PRO A 79 -15.52 10.94 -5.38
C PRO A 79 -14.21 11.75 -5.29
N VAL A 80 -14.28 13.00 -4.89
CA VAL A 80 -13.10 13.76 -4.48
C VAL A 80 -12.59 13.18 -3.16
N LEU A 81 -11.30 12.88 -3.10
CA LEU A 81 -10.64 12.12 -2.04
C LEU A 81 -9.79 13.02 -1.15
N ASP A 82 -9.75 12.71 0.15
CA ASP A 82 -8.81 13.26 1.13
C ASP A 82 -7.51 12.45 1.17
N GLY A 83 -7.57 11.18 0.81
CA GLY A 83 -6.43 10.27 0.87
C GLY A 83 -6.41 9.19 -0.19
N LEU A 84 -5.20 8.67 -0.46
CA LEU A 84 -4.96 7.53 -1.34
C LEU A 84 -3.97 6.58 -0.69
N VAL A 85 -4.31 5.29 -0.66
CA VAL A 85 -3.40 4.20 -0.27
C VAL A 85 -3.14 3.31 -1.48
N ASN A 86 -1.97 3.48 -2.08
CA ASN A 86 -1.45 2.64 -3.16
C ASN A 86 -0.81 1.38 -2.56
N ASN A 87 -1.64 0.35 -2.30
CA ASN A 87 -1.19 -0.89 -1.68
C ASN A 87 -1.20 -2.09 -2.64
N ALA A 88 -1.96 -2.05 -3.73
CA ALA A 88 -1.95 -3.14 -4.71
C ALA A 88 -0.53 -3.50 -5.14
N GLY A 89 -0.23 -4.79 -5.17
CA GLY A 89 1.08 -5.28 -5.56
C GLY A 89 1.12 -6.80 -5.65
N LEU A 90 2.15 -7.30 -6.29
CA LEU A 90 2.45 -8.73 -6.38
C LEU A 90 3.92 -8.98 -6.11
N ASN A 91 4.23 -10.19 -5.69
CA ASN A 91 5.61 -10.68 -5.58
C ASN A 91 5.75 -11.97 -6.41
N GLN A 92 6.91 -12.14 -7.00
CA GLN A 92 7.31 -13.36 -7.68
C GLN A 92 8.78 -13.65 -7.36
N ILE A 93 9.01 -14.76 -6.69
CA ILE A 93 10.37 -15.20 -6.36
C ILE A 93 10.99 -15.83 -7.61
N ILE A 94 12.07 -15.23 -8.09
CA ILE A 94 12.84 -15.70 -9.25
C ILE A 94 14.29 -15.22 -9.15
N THR A 95 15.25 -16.12 -9.38
CA THR A 95 16.66 -15.75 -9.42
C THR A 95 17.03 -15.06 -10.73
N THR A 96 18.07 -14.23 -10.70
CA THR A 96 18.44 -13.29 -11.77
C THR A 96 18.53 -13.95 -13.15
N GLN A 97 19.08 -15.15 -13.25
CA GLN A 97 19.27 -15.86 -14.53
C GLN A 97 17.95 -16.28 -15.23
N PHE A 98 16.83 -16.32 -14.51
CA PHE A 98 15.52 -16.71 -15.04
C PHE A 98 14.56 -15.51 -15.26
N ILE A 99 15.06 -14.29 -15.12
CA ILE A 99 14.29 -13.08 -15.41
C ILE A 99 14.06 -13.00 -16.92
N THR A 100 12.79 -12.78 -17.29
CA THR A 100 12.43 -12.43 -18.67
C THR A 100 11.85 -11.03 -18.73
N ARG A 101 11.82 -10.45 -19.92
CA ARG A 101 11.20 -9.13 -20.15
C ARG A 101 9.76 -9.10 -19.67
N GLU A 102 8.98 -10.13 -19.96
CA GLU A 102 7.55 -10.23 -19.62
C GLU A 102 7.33 -10.28 -18.11
N LYS A 103 8.12 -11.11 -17.40
CA LYS A 103 8.04 -11.21 -15.94
C LYS A 103 8.41 -9.90 -15.26
N LEU A 104 9.50 -9.26 -15.73
CA LEU A 104 9.92 -7.98 -15.18
C LEU A 104 8.88 -6.90 -15.47
N ALA A 105 8.36 -6.83 -16.70
CA ALA A 105 7.33 -5.88 -17.09
C ALA A 105 6.07 -6.04 -16.22
N THR A 106 5.59 -7.27 -16.01
CA THR A 106 4.42 -7.55 -15.18
C THR A 106 4.57 -7.03 -13.75
N ILE A 107 5.72 -7.28 -13.11
CA ILE A 107 5.96 -6.81 -11.73
C ILE A 107 6.09 -5.29 -11.69
N MET A 108 6.84 -4.70 -12.62
CA MET A 108 7.01 -3.25 -12.69
C MET A 108 5.69 -2.55 -12.97
N ASP A 109 4.87 -3.12 -13.85
CA ASP A 109 3.58 -2.55 -14.19
C ASP A 109 2.66 -2.47 -12.97
N VAL A 110 2.43 -3.60 -12.30
CA VAL A 110 1.52 -3.66 -11.14
C VAL A 110 2.06 -2.90 -9.93
N ASN A 111 3.35 -3.04 -9.60
CA ASN A 111 3.91 -2.50 -8.36
C ASN A 111 4.36 -1.05 -8.47
N THR A 112 4.64 -0.56 -9.67
CA THR A 112 5.26 0.75 -9.89
C THR A 112 4.47 1.62 -10.86
N THR A 113 4.25 1.16 -12.09
CA THR A 113 3.60 1.97 -13.15
C THR A 113 2.16 2.29 -12.79
N ALA A 114 1.37 1.27 -12.45
CA ALA A 114 -0.06 1.43 -12.14
C ALA A 114 -0.32 2.40 -10.98
N PRO A 115 0.31 2.28 -9.80
CA PRO A 115 0.09 3.23 -8.70
C PRO A 115 0.56 4.65 -9.03
N ILE A 116 1.62 4.82 -9.82
CA ILE A 116 2.08 6.14 -10.30
C ILE A 116 1.02 6.75 -11.23
N LEU A 117 0.52 5.99 -12.20
CA LEU A 117 -0.49 6.47 -13.14
C LEU A 117 -1.83 6.76 -12.46
N LEU A 118 -2.25 5.93 -11.51
CA LEU A 118 -3.45 6.19 -10.72
C LEU A 118 -3.32 7.52 -9.97
N PHE A 119 -2.21 7.74 -9.26
CA PHE A 119 -1.95 8.99 -8.57
C PHE A 119 -1.93 10.17 -9.55
N GLN A 120 -1.20 10.07 -10.66
CA GLN A 120 -1.13 11.11 -11.70
C GLN A 120 -2.53 11.48 -12.22
N ARG A 121 -3.39 10.49 -12.52
CA ARG A 121 -4.74 10.72 -13.05
C ARG A 121 -5.66 11.37 -12.01
N LEU A 122 -5.59 10.95 -10.73
CA LEU A 122 -6.32 11.60 -9.63
C LEU A 122 -5.92 13.07 -9.49
N ILE A 123 -4.62 13.39 -9.59
CA ILE A 123 -4.13 14.76 -9.58
C ILE A 123 -4.64 15.55 -10.78
N LYS A 124 -4.51 15.00 -11.99
CA LYS A 124 -4.92 15.66 -13.24
C LYS A 124 -6.42 15.96 -13.29
N LYS A 125 -7.24 15.01 -12.81
CA LYS A 125 -8.72 15.16 -12.74
C LYS A 125 -9.20 15.88 -11.48
N LYS A 126 -8.30 16.43 -10.64
CA LYS A 126 -8.62 17.14 -9.39
C LYS A 126 -9.46 16.30 -8.42
N LYS A 127 -9.24 14.98 -8.43
CA LYS A 127 -9.90 14.02 -7.56
C LYS A 127 -9.21 13.86 -6.20
N LEU A 128 -8.08 14.53 -5.97
CA LEU A 128 -7.41 14.62 -4.66
C LEU A 128 -7.39 16.08 -4.21
N ILE A 129 -7.87 16.36 -3.00
CA ILE A 129 -7.95 17.73 -2.44
C ILE A 129 -6.57 18.33 -2.19
N LYS A 130 -6.51 19.67 -2.07
CA LYS A 130 -5.35 20.34 -1.45
C LYS A 130 -5.25 19.91 0.00
N GLY A 131 -4.05 19.67 0.49
CA GLY A 131 -3.82 19.17 1.85
C GLY A 131 -4.05 17.67 2.03
N GLY A 132 -4.39 16.95 0.96
CA GLY A 132 -4.60 15.50 1.00
C GLY A 132 -3.33 14.71 1.34
N SER A 133 -3.49 13.40 1.61
CA SER A 133 -2.39 12.51 1.94
C SER A 133 -2.36 11.27 1.07
N VAL A 134 -1.17 10.93 0.57
CA VAL A 134 -0.94 9.75 -0.28
C VAL A 134 0.09 8.84 0.37
N VAL A 135 -0.25 7.57 0.50
CA VAL A 135 0.63 6.55 1.07
C VAL A 135 0.84 5.44 0.04
N PHE A 136 2.10 5.15 -0.24
CA PHE A 136 2.51 4.03 -1.08
C PHE A 136 3.00 2.86 -0.21
N SER A 137 2.56 1.66 -0.50
CA SER A 137 3.14 0.44 0.08
C SER A 137 4.42 0.09 -0.67
N SER A 138 5.57 0.48 -0.09
CA SER A 138 6.89 0.04 -0.50
C SER A 138 7.24 -1.28 0.21
N SER A 139 8.49 -1.49 0.57
CA SER A 139 9.00 -2.64 1.33
C SER A 139 10.36 -2.28 1.92
N ILE A 140 10.79 -2.98 2.96
CA ILE A 140 12.22 -2.99 3.33
C ILE A 140 13.07 -3.56 2.20
N SER A 141 12.53 -4.49 1.40
CA SER A 141 13.23 -5.15 0.30
C SER A 141 13.55 -4.16 -0.83
N GLY A 142 14.82 -4.10 -1.21
CA GLY A 142 15.35 -3.18 -2.23
C GLY A 142 15.70 -1.77 -1.73
N ASN A 143 15.25 -1.40 -0.53
CA ASN A 143 15.55 -0.10 0.08
C ASN A 143 16.52 -0.22 1.26
N PHE A 144 16.33 -1.23 2.10
CA PHE A 144 17.07 -1.41 3.36
C PHE A 144 17.71 -2.80 3.46
N CYS A 145 17.17 -3.79 2.78
CA CYS A 145 17.71 -5.14 2.72
C CYS A 145 17.43 -5.79 1.37
N VAL A 146 17.97 -6.99 1.17
CA VAL A 146 17.76 -7.82 -0.01
C VAL A 146 17.43 -9.26 0.38
N GLY A 147 16.76 -10.00 -0.50
CA GLY A 147 16.45 -11.41 -0.31
C GLY A 147 16.70 -12.19 -1.60
N LEU A 148 17.13 -13.44 -1.47
CA LEU A 148 17.37 -14.31 -2.60
C LEU A 148 16.08 -14.48 -3.43
N GLY A 149 16.18 -14.30 -4.73
CA GLY A 149 15.04 -14.40 -5.64
C GLY A 149 14.09 -13.21 -5.67
N ASN A 150 14.30 -12.19 -4.84
CA ASN A 150 13.43 -11.00 -4.78
C ASN A 150 13.86 -9.87 -5.75
N VAL A 151 14.72 -10.15 -6.73
CA VAL A 151 15.35 -9.12 -7.58
C VAL A 151 14.31 -8.18 -8.22
N MET A 152 13.31 -8.73 -8.91
CA MET A 152 12.30 -7.92 -9.61
C MET A 152 11.40 -7.15 -8.64
N TYR A 153 10.98 -7.82 -7.55
CA TYR A 153 10.17 -7.21 -6.50
C TYR A 153 10.91 -6.05 -5.83
N SER A 154 12.15 -6.30 -5.38
CA SER A 154 13.03 -5.29 -4.78
C SER A 154 13.21 -4.07 -5.70
N THR A 155 13.48 -4.32 -6.99
CA THR A 155 13.59 -3.27 -8.00
C THR A 155 12.31 -2.42 -8.06
N SER A 156 11.14 -3.06 -8.11
CA SER A 156 9.86 -2.35 -8.19
C SER A 156 9.58 -1.51 -6.94
N LYS A 157 9.91 -2.01 -5.74
CA LYS A 157 9.67 -1.31 -4.49
C LYS A 157 10.68 -0.18 -4.23
N ALA A 158 11.93 -0.34 -4.68
CA ALA A 158 12.92 0.75 -4.70
C ALA A 158 12.50 1.88 -5.65
N ALA A 159 11.96 1.55 -6.82
CA ALA A 159 11.43 2.54 -7.76
C ALA A 159 10.28 3.37 -7.14
N VAL A 160 9.36 2.72 -6.42
CA VAL A 160 8.29 3.41 -5.68
C VAL A 160 8.86 4.39 -4.66
N THR A 161 9.88 4.00 -3.90
CA THR A 161 10.51 4.88 -2.90
C THR A 161 11.18 6.09 -3.54
N GLY A 162 11.84 5.91 -4.69
CA GLY A 162 12.39 7.01 -5.47
C GLY A 162 11.29 7.97 -5.98
N PHE A 163 10.19 7.41 -6.50
CA PHE A 163 9.04 8.20 -6.93
C PHE A 163 8.42 9.03 -5.81
N VAL A 164 8.21 8.43 -4.63
CA VAL A 164 7.60 9.09 -3.46
C VAL A 164 8.35 10.36 -3.07
N LYS A 165 9.68 10.34 -3.07
CA LYS A 165 10.50 11.51 -2.71
C LYS A 165 10.29 12.67 -3.67
N ASN A 166 10.31 12.42 -4.98
CA ASN A 166 10.10 13.44 -6.00
C ASN A 166 8.65 13.95 -6.01
N ALA A 167 7.67 13.03 -5.94
CA ALA A 167 6.26 13.38 -5.89
C ALA A 167 5.91 14.23 -4.66
N ALA A 168 6.55 13.98 -3.52
CA ALA A 168 6.39 14.79 -2.31
C ALA A 168 6.83 16.23 -2.54
N LEU A 169 7.96 16.44 -3.21
CA LEU A 169 8.48 17.78 -3.55
C LEU A 169 7.53 18.48 -4.54
N ASP A 170 7.12 17.80 -5.60
CA ASP A 170 6.21 18.34 -6.63
C ASP A 170 4.85 18.76 -6.05
N MET A 171 4.37 18.03 -5.04
CA MET A 171 3.05 18.27 -4.44
C MET A 171 3.07 19.20 -3.23
N ALA A 172 4.22 19.57 -2.72
CA ALA A 172 4.36 20.38 -1.51
C ALA A 172 3.63 21.73 -1.60
N SER A 173 3.67 22.42 -2.74
CA SER A 173 2.96 23.69 -2.96
C SER A 173 1.43 23.58 -2.89
N ARG A 174 0.90 22.36 -3.05
CA ARG A 174 -0.53 22.05 -2.90
C ARG A 174 -0.86 21.53 -1.48
N GLY A 175 0.12 21.43 -0.59
CA GLY A 175 -0.01 20.84 0.74
C GLY A 175 -0.27 19.35 0.72
N ILE A 176 -0.20 18.67 -0.43
CA ILE A 176 -0.41 17.23 -0.53
C ILE A 176 0.85 16.53 -0.06
N ARG A 177 0.73 15.68 0.96
CA ARG A 177 1.81 14.86 1.48
C ARG A 177 1.87 13.53 0.74
N VAL A 178 3.06 13.09 0.39
CA VAL A 178 3.29 11.80 -0.29
C VAL A 178 4.35 11.04 0.48
N ASN A 179 3.99 9.90 1.06
CA ASN A 179 4.86 9.08 1.88
C ASN A 179 4.77 7.61 1.47
N ALA A 180 5.65 6.79 2.02
CA ALA A 180 5.58 5.35 1.92
C ALA A 180 5.57 4.69 3.30
N VAL A 181 4.99 3.50 3.39
CA VAL A 181 5.31 2.52 4.41
C VAL A 181 6.25 1.47 3.81
N ALA A 182 7.21 1.00 4.58
CA ALA A 182 8.16 -0.04 4.19
C ALA A 182 8.07 -1.21 5.18
N PRO A 183 7.09 -2.13 4.99
CA PRO A 183 6.93 -3.28 5.86
C PRO A 183 8.07 -4.30 5.68
N GLY A 184 8.38 -5.02 6.77
CA GLY A 184 9.08 -6.30 6.75
C GLY A 184 8.15 -7.44 6.33
N MET A 185 8.41 -8.66 6.83
CA MET A 185 7.50 -9.78 6.64
C MET A 185 6.25 -9.59 7.51
N ILE A 186 5.09 -9.68 6.86
CA ILE A 186 3.77 -9.50 7.50
C ILE A 186 2.95 -10.78 7.34
N GLU A 187 2.31 -11.20 8.42
CA GLU A 187 1.41 -12.37 8.44
C GLU A 187 0.17 -12.09 7.60
N THR A 188 0.22 -12.48 6.35
CA THR A 188 -0.88 -12.38 5.38
C THR A 188 -1.11 -13.73 4.73
N HIS A 189 -2.26 -13.93 4.10
CA HIS A 189 -2.55 -15.16 3.32
C HIS A 189 -1.54 -15.48 2.20
N ILE A 190 -0.57 -14.61 1.94
CA ILE A 190 0.55 -14.90 1.04
C ILE A 190 1.41 -16.02 1.64
N LEU A 191 1.53 -16.10 2.97
CA LEU A 191 2.25 -17.15 3.68
C LEU A 191 1.52 -18.50 3.60
N ASP A 192 0.20 -18.52 3.61
CA ASP A 192 -0.62 -19.75 3.54
C ASP A 192 -0.42 -20.50 2.21
N ASN A 193 -0.06 -19.79 1.15
CA ASN A 193 0.23 -20.36 -0.17
C ASN A 193 1.73 -20.58 -0.43
N SER A 194 2.59 -20.26 0.54
CA SER A 194 4.02 -20.54 0.43
C SER A 194 4.26 -22.04 0.65
N LYS A 195 5.11 -22.63 -0.20
CA LYS A 195 5.57 -24.02 -0.01
C LYS A 195 6.65 -24.15 1.09
N ILE A 196 6.74 -23.13 1.95
CA ILE A 196 7.74 -23.03 3.01
C ILE A 196 7.22 -23.83 4.21
N GLY A 197 8.05 -24.73 4.74
CA GLY A 197 7.69 -25.52 5.92
C GLY A 197 7.56 -24.68 7.19
N VAL A 198 6.79 -25.17 8.15
CA VAL A 198 6.56 -24.48 9.45
C VAL A 198 7.89 -24.20 10.16
N GLU A 199 8.79 -25.18 10.17
CA GLU A 199 10.12 -25.06 10.80
C GLU A 199 10.98 -23.96 10.14
N GLU A 200 10.90 -23.81 8.82
CA GLU A 200 11.61 -22.79 8.08
C GLU A 200 11.04 -21.40 8.34
N LEU A 201 9.70 -21.27 8.46
CA LEU A 201 9.04 -20.03 8.86
C LEU A 201 9.40 -19.63 10.29
N ASP A 202 9.47 -20.59 11.20
CA ASP A 202 9.83 -20.31 12.60
C ASP A 202 11.30 -19.92 12.71
N ALA A 203 12.20 -20.57 11.95
CA ALA A 203 13.60 -20.18 11.88
C ALA A 203 13.76 -18.75 11.31
N ASP A 204 13.00 -18.38 10.28
CA ASP A 204 13.02 -17.02 9.73
C ASP A 204 12.50 -15.97 10.73
N LYS A 205 11.44 -16.27 11.50
CA LYS A 205 10.97 -15.39 12.59
C LYS A 205 12.07 -15.08 13.62
N GLN A 206 12.95 -16.06 13.93
CA GLN A 206 14.08 -15.85 14.86
C GLN A 206 15.10 -14.82 14.37
N ARG A 207 15.14 -14.53 13.09
CA ARG A 207 15.98 -13.47 12.51
C ARG A 207 15.48 -12.07 12.85
N TYR A 208 14.20 -11.91 13.20
CA TYR A 208 13.65 -10.63 13.62
C TYR A 208 14.02 -10.35 15.08
N PRO A 209 14.48 -9.13 15.43
CA PRO A 209 14.69 -8.77 16.83
C PRO A 209 13.45 -9.00 17.72
N MET A 210 12.25 -8.72 17.18
CA MET A 210 10.98 -8.96 17.87
C MET A 210 10.51 -10.43 17.83
N LYS A 211 11.27 -11.35 17.23
CA LYS A 211 11.02 -12.80 17.15
C LYS A 211 9.66 -13.20 16.58
N ARG A 212 9.09 -12.36 15.75
CA ARG A 212 7.84 -12.60 15.04
C ARG A 212 7.76 -11.77 13.76
N TYR A 213 6.86 -12.13 12.88
CA TYR A 213 6.43 -11.27 11.80
C TYR A 213 5.48 -10.17 12.31
N GLY A 214 5.32 -9.12 11.51
CA GLY A 214 4.33 -8.08 11.77
C GLY A 214 2.92 -8.56 11.43
N ARG A 215 1.92 -8.00 12.11
CA ARG A 215 0.51 -8.20 11.75
C ARG A 215 0.08 -7.13 10.74
N PRO A 216 -0.90 -7.43 9.87
CA PRO A 216 -1.43 -6.45 8.91
C PRO A 216 -1.92 -5.16 9.57
N GLU A 217 -2.50 -5.25 10.79
CA GLU A 217 -2.98 -4.11 11.56
C GLU A 217 -1.84 -3.15 11.92
N GLU A 218 -0.64 -3.67 12.22
CA GLU A 218 0.51 -2.84 12.59
C GLU A 218 0.97 -1.98 11.40
N VAL A 219 0.81 -2.46 10.17
CA VAL A 219 1.05 -1.66 8.96
C VAL A 219 -0.10 -0.68 8.72
N ALA A 220 -1.36 -1.12 8.92
CA ALA A 220 -2.53 -0.26 8.79
C ALA A 220 -2.47 0.95 9.74
N TYR A 221 -2.01 0.79 10.98
CA TYR A 221 -1.84 1.89 11.92
C TYR A 221 -0.77 2.89 11.47
N GLY A 222 0.32 2.42 10.87
CA GLY A 222 1.31 3.30 10.23
C GLY A 222 0.74 4.08 9.04
N ILE A 223 -0.11 3.43 8.24
CA ILE A 223 -0.83 4.09 7.14
C ILE A 223 -1.81 5.13 7.68
N ILE A 224 -2.59 4.81 8.73
CA ILE A 224 -3.53 5.74 9.37
C ILE A 224 -2.78 6.97 9.92
N TYR A 225 -1.64 6.77 10.59
CA TYR A 225 -0.79 7.89 11.01
C TYR A 225 -0.44 8.80 9.82
N LEU A 226 0.04 8.24 8.71
CA LEU A 226 0.41 9.01 7.53
C LEU A 226 -0.79 9.68 6.83
N LEU A 227 -2.00 9.15 6.95
CA LEU A 227 -3.24 9.75 6.44
C LEU A 227 -3.79 10.85 7.36
N SER A 228 -3.44 10.83 8.63
CA SER A 228 -3.95 11.74 9.66
C SER A 228 -3.17 13.07 9.72
N ASP A 229 -3.71 14.02 10.46
CA ASP A 229 -3.06 15.32 10.68
C ASP A 229 -1.86 15.23 11.65
N ALA A 230 -1.73 14.10 12.40
CA ALA A 230 -0.56 13.83 13.23
C ALA A 230 0.74 13.79 12.42
N SER A 231 0.65 13.51 11.10
CA SER A 231 1.79 13.52 10.17
C SER A 231 1.85 14.78 9.28
N SER A 232 1.25 15.89 9.70
CA SER A 232 1.13 17.14 8.92
C SER A 232 2.47 17.72 8.44
N PHE A 233 3.58 17.40 9.10
CA PHE A 233 4.93 17.84 8.71
C PHE A 233 5.78 16.69 8.17
N THR A 234 5.16 15.57 7.77
CA THR A 234 5.82 14.38 7.24
C THR A 234 5.48 14.21 5.77
N THR A 235 6.46 14.38 4.88
CA THR A 235 6.33 14.13 3.43
C THR A 235 7.66 13.64 2.86
N GLY A 236 7.62 12.81 1.81
CA GLY A 236 8.81 12.20 1.19
C GLY A 236 9.47 11.10 2.03
N SER A 237 8.84 10.69 3.12
CA SER A 237 9.38 9.71 4.07
C SER A 237 8.96 8.28 3.73
N SER A 238 9.81 7.32 4.12
CA SER A 238 9.46 5.89 4.16
C SER A 238 9.46 5.44 5.63
N LEU A 239 8.28 5.14 6.15
CA LEU A 239 8.11 4.62 7.51
C LEU A 239 8.40 3.12 7.50
N VAL A 240 9.52 2.72 8.09
CA VAL A 240 9.89 1.30 8.24
C VAL A 240 9.05 0.67 9.35
N ILE A 241 8.47 -0.51 9.05
CA ILE A 241 7.63 -1.29 9.99
C ILE A 241 8.06 -2.76 9.86
N ASP A 242 9.16 -3.14 10.51
CA ASP A 242 9.86 -4.40 10.27
C ASP A 242 10.33 -5.15 11.52
N GLY A 243 9.89 -4.74 12.71
CA GLY A 243 10.31 -5.37 13.97
C GLY A 243 11.81 -5.29 14.24
N GLY A 244 12.49 -4.31 13.63
CA GLY A 244 13.94 -4.07 13.77
C GLY A 244 14.80 -4.92 12.84
N PHE A 245 14.21 -5.62 11.86
CA PHE A 245 14.96 -6.52 10.96
C PHE A 245 16.12 -5.82 10.25
N THR A 246 15.96 -4.57 9.85
CA THR A 246 16.98 -3.81 9.11
C THR A 246 18.05 -3.13 9.99
N LEU A 247 18.01 -3.36 11.30
CA LEU A 247 19.00 -2.78 12.24
C LEU A 247 20.19 -3.71 12.54
N GLN A 248 20.26 -4.89 11.93
CA GLN A 248 21.28 -5.90 12.16
C GLN A 248 22.02 -6.29 10.87
#